data_08df7919c6e00aeb616a0bbba3fe1f0f
#
_entry.id   08df7919c6e00aeb616a0bbba3fe1f0f
#
_cell.length_a   1.000
_cell.length_b   1.000
_cell.length_c   1.000
_cell.angle_alpha   90.00
_cell.angle_beta   90.00
_cell.angle_gamma   90.00
#
_symmetry.space_group_name_H-M   'P 1'
#
loop_
_entity.id
_entity.type
_entity.pdbx_description
1 polymer ?
#
loop_
_entity_poly.entity_id
_entity_poly.type
_entity_poly.pdbx_seq_one_letter_code
_entity_poly.pdbx_strand_id
1 'polypeptide(L)'
;MLAVLAVSPSLATAQDIAAGERSWNKCRACHQIGETAKNGVGPVLNGLFGRHSGSVEGYSYSSANKNSGIDWSEATFAEYIKDPKAKIPGTKMVFAGFKNEQEIKDLTAFLKQFDKDGK
;
A
#
# COMPACT_ATOMS: atom_id res chain seq x y z
N MET A 1 39.77 0.79 31.61
CA MET A 1 38.46 1.42 31.47
C MET A 1 37.92 1.17 30.08
N LEU A 2 36.99 0.26 29.94
CA LEU A 2 36.33 -0.01 28.70
C LEU A 2 35.18 0.99 28.58
N ALA A 3 35.29 1.95 27.66
CA ALA A 3 34.18 2.79 27.29
C ALA A 3 33.18 1.94 26.54
N VAL A 4 32.03 1.65 27.16
CA VAL A 4 30.90 1.07 26.47
C VAL A 4 30.30 2.17 25.61
N LEU A 5 30.62 2.17 24.33
CA LEU A 5 29.91 2.95 23.35
C LEU A 5 28.50 2.34 23.26
N ALA A 6 27.54 2.94 23.95
CA ALA A 6 26.14 2.66 23.72
C ALA A 6 25.84 3.09 22.29
N VAL A 7 25.77 2.15 21.38
CA VAL A 7 25.21 2.39 20.07
C VAL A 7 23.71 2.59 20.28
N SER A 8 23.29 3.84 20.40
CA SER A 8 21.87 4.16 20.31
C SER A 8 21.38 3.64 18.95
N PRO A 9 20.37 2.77 18.90
CA PRO A 9 19.77 2.43 17.61
C PRO A 9 19.38 3.75 16.96
N SER A 10 19.87 4.00 15.76
CA SER A 10 19.40 5.14 15.00
C SER A 10 17.89 5.04 14.96
N LEU A 11 17.21 6.07 15.44
CA LEU A 11 15.77 6.24 15.24
C LEU A 11 15.51 6.52 13.76
N ALA A 12 15.92 5.57 12.88
CA ALA A 12 15.27 5.48 11.60
C ALA A 12 13.80 5.30 11.95
N THR A 13 12.96 6.25 11.50
CA THR A 13 11.53 6.24 11.72
C THR A 13 11.02 4.84 11.49
N ALA A 14 10.82 4.09 12.59
CA ALA A 14 10.28 2.75 12.55
C ALA A 14 8.90 2.83 11.90
N GLN A 15 8.63 1.92 10.98
CA GLN A 15 7.30 1.73 10.43
C GLN A 15 6.38 1.32 11.58
N ASP A 16 5.29 2.05 11.75
CA ASP A 16 4.32 1.81 12.80
C ASP A 16 3.09 1.12 12.21
N ILE A 17 2.95 -0.17 12.45
CA ILE A 17 1.84 -0.97 11.95
C ILE A 17 0.49 -0.46 12.49
N ALA A 18 0.43 -0.08 13.76
CA ALA A 18 -0.80 0.46 14.35
C ALA A 18 -1.20 1.80 13.71
N ALA A 19 -0.23 2.67 13.43
CA ALA A 19 -0.47 3.90 12.69
C ALA A 19 -0.91 3.61 11.25
N GLY A 20 -0.33 2.59 10.62
CA GLY A 20 -0.73 2.13 9.29
C GLY A 20 -2.16 1.63 9.25
N GLU A 21 -2.60 0.92 10.28
CA GLU A 21 -3.99 0.48 10.41
C GLU A 21 -4.95 1.68 10.50
N ARG A 22 -4.57 2.73 11.21
CA ARG A 22 -5.36 3.96 11.24
C ARG A 22 -5.44 4.63 9.87
N SER A 23 -4.33 4.67 9.13
CA SER A 23 -4.31 5.20 7.76
C SER A 23 -5.15 4.34 6.81
N TRP A 24 -5.19 3.04 7.03
CA TRP A 24 -6.04 2.10 6.28
C TRP A 24 -7.52 2.49 6.30
N ASN A 25 -7.98 3.16 7.34
CA ASN A 25 -9.38 3.60 7.44
C ASN A 25 -9.82 4.45 6.24
N LYS A 26 -8.89 5.15 5.58
CA LYS A 26 -9.16 5.92 4.36
C LYS A 26 -9.32 5.04 3.12
N CYS A 27 -8.94 3.78 3.19
CA CYS A 27 -8.96 2.83 2.07
C CYS A 27 -10.10 1.84 2.15
N ARG A 28 -10.56 1.53 3.36
CA ARG A 28 -11.52 0.44 3.61
C ARG A 28 -12.92 0.67 3.03
N ALA A 29 -13.27 1.89 2.67
CA ALA A 29 -14.53 2.16 2.00
C ALA A 29 -14.60 1.49 0.61
N CYS A 30 -13.45 1.29 -0.02
CA CYS A 30 -13.34 0.78 -1.39
C CYS A 30 -12.61 -0.56 -1.48
N HIS A 31 -11.69 -0.84 -0.56
CA HIS A 31 -10.84 -2.03 -0.58
C HIS A 31 -11.03 -2.90 0.65
N GLN A 32 -10.76 -4.19 0.50
CA GLN A 32 -10.78 -5.16 1.59
C GLN A 32 -9.43 -5.87 1.70
N ILE A 33 -9.11 -6.32 2.91
CA ILE A 33 -7.94 -7.13 3.25
C ILE A 33 -8.36 -8.22 4.23
N GLY A 34 -7.57 -9.28 4.33
CA GLY A 34 -7.82 -10.39 5.24
C GLY A 34 -8.33 -11.64 4.52
N GLU A 35 -8.52 -12.72 5.26
CA GLU A 35 -8.87 -14.03 4.71
C GLU A 35 -10.23 -14.05 4.01
N THR A 36 -11.16 -13.20 4.41
CA THR A 36 -12.49 -13.11 3.81
C THR A 36 -12.67 -11.95 2.84
N ALA A 37 -11.57 -11.29 2.48
CA ALA A 37 -11.60 -10.12 1.62
C ALA A 37 -12.11 -10.45 0.21
N LYS A 38 -12.90 -9.56 -0.34
CA LYS A 38 -13.47 -9.64 -1.69
C LYS A 38 -13.26 -8.32 -2.42
N ASN A 39 -13.32 -8.38 -3.75
CA ASN A 39 -13.38 -7.18 -4.57
C ASN A 39 -14.66 -6.39 -4.25
N GLY A 40 -14.51 -5.09 -4.18
CA GLY A 40 -15.61 -4.15 -3.97
C GLY A 40 -15.49 -3.02 -4.98
N VAL A 41 -15.59 -1.77 -4.52
CA VAL A 41 -15.34 -0.59 -5.37
C VAL A 41 -13.91 -0.62 -5.93
N GLY A 42 -12.95 -1.06 -5.11
CA GLY A 42 -11.58 -1.37 -5.53
C GLY A 42 -11.28 -2.86 -5.41
N PRO A 43 -10.15 -3.31 -5.98
CA PRO A 43 -9.75 -4.71 -5.86
C PRO A 43 -9.29 -5.05 -4.44
N VAL A 44 -9.35 -6.34 -4.09
CA VAL A 44 -8.75 -6.85 -2.86
C VAL A 44 -7.26 -6.49 -2.82
N LEU A 45 -6.75 -6.08 -1.65
CA LEU A 45 -5.36 -5.66 -1.51
C LEU A 45 -4.44 -6.70 -0.87
N ASN A 46 -4.91 -7.93 -0.65
CA ASN A 46 -4.06 -9.01 -0.19
C ASN A 46 -2.93 -9.27 -1.20
N GLY A 47 -1.72 -9.45 -0.70
CA GLY A 47 -0.57 -9.73 -1.54
C GLY A 47 -0.24 -8.61 -2.52
N LEU A 48 -0.49 -7.36 -2.15
CA LEU A 48 -0.28 -6.21 -3.04
C LEU A 48 1.16 -6.12 -3.54
N PHE A 49 2.13 -6.24 -2.64
CA PHE A 49 3.54 -6.11 -3.01
C PHE A 49 4.03 -7.36 -3.73
N GLY A 50 4.48 -7.19 -4.96
CA GLY A 50 4.82 -8.28 -5.88
C GLY A 50 3.75 -8.56 -6.93
N ARG A 51 2.60 -7.91 -6.85
CA ARG A 51 1.51 -8.04 -7.80
C ARG A 51 1.74 -7.16 -9.02
N HIS A 52 1.39 -7.67 -10.19
CA HIS A 52 1.32 -6.85 -11.39
C HIS A 52 0.03 -6.03 -11.39
N SER A 53 0.13 -4.76 -11.76
CA SER A 53 -1.02 -3.87 -11.82
C SER A 53 -2.09 -4.40 -12.77
N GLY A 54 -3.34 -4.32 -12.35
CA GLY A 54 -4.46 -4.78 -13.16
C GLY A 54 -4.66 -6.30 -13.21
N SER A 55 -4.06 -7.05 -12.29
CA SER A 55 -4.02 -8.51 -12.35
C SER A 55 -4.99 -9.26 -11.42
N VAL A 56 -5.70 -8.56 -10.54
CA VAL A 56 -6.64 -9.24 -9.63
C VAL A 56 -7.80 -9.82 -10.42
N GLU A 57 -7.98 -11.13 -10.29
CA GLU A 57 -9.05 -11.85 -10.96
C GLU A 57 -10.44 -11.35 -10.52
N GLY A 58 -11.33 -11.21 -11.49
CA GLY A 58 -12.71 -10.81 -11.21
C GLY A 58 -12.92 -9.33 -10.95
N TYR A 59 -11.87 -8.51 -10.97
CA TYR A 59 -12.02 -7.06 -10.82
C TYR A 59 -11.95 -6.35 -12.17
N SER A 60 -12.87 -5.40 -12.38
CA SER A 60 -12.91 -4.60 -13.60
C SER A 60 -12.09 -3.33 -13.47
N TYR A 61 -10.85 -3.39 -13.94
CA TYR A 61 -9.93 -2.25 -13.92
C TYR A 61 -10.23 -1.23 -15.01
N SER A 62 -9.80 0.02 -14.81
CA SER A 62 -9.69 0.98 -15.91
C SER A 62 -8.63 0.49 -16.90
N SER A 63 -8.78 0.88 -18.16
CA SER A 63 -7.77 0.57 -19.19
C SER A 63 -6.40 1.13 -18.80
N ALA A 64 -6.36 2.34 -18.22
CA ALA A 64 -5.13 2.97 -17.75
C ALA A 64 -4.41 2.11 -16.70
N ASN A 65 -5.14 1.59 -15.73
CA ASN A 65 -4.57 0.75 -14.68
C ASN A 65 -4.07 -0.58 -15.23
N LYS A 66 -4.88 -1.21 -16.08
CA LYS A 66 -4.57 -2.49 -16.70
C LYS A 66 -3.33 -2.42 -17.59
N ASN A 67 -3.15 -1.28 -18.28
CA ASN A 67 -2.05 -1.07 -19.21
C ASN A 67 -0.87 -0.32 -18.60
N SER A 68 -0.89 -0.03 -17.30
CA SER A 68 0.16 0.77 -16.65
C SER A 68 1.55 0.10 -16.64
N GLY A 69 1.59 -1.22 -16.71
CA GLY A 69 2.85 -1.97 -16.68
C GLY A 69 3.57 -1.95 -15.33
N ILE A 70 2.90 -1.52 -14.27
CA ILE A 70 3.51 -1.38 -12.94
C ILE A 70 3.51 -2.73 -12.22
N ASP A 71 4.67 -3.11 -11.69
CA ASP A 71 4.76 -4.15 -10.68
C ASP A 71 4.81 -3.47 -9.32
N TRP A 72 3.89 -3.83 -8.44
CA TRP A 72 3.78 -3.17 -7.15
C TRP A 72 4.92 -3.57 -6.23
N SER A 73 5.74 -2.61 -5.90
CA SER A 73 6.78 -2.66 -4.88
C SER A 73 6.48 -1.57 -3.85
N GLU A 74 7.24 -1.55 -2.75
CA GLU A 74 7.09 -0.45 -1.79
C GLU A 74 7.35 0.91 -2.45
N ALA A 75 8.33 0.98 -3.37
CA ALA A 75 8.67 2.22 -4.07
C ALA A 75 7.56 2.66 -5.05
N THR A 76 7.05 1.75 -5.88
CA THR A 76 5.99 2.10 -6.85
C THR A 76 4.67 2.40 -6.15
N PHE A 77 4.37 1.69 -5.07
CA PHE A 77 3.21 1.99 -4.23
C PHE A 77 3.30 3.38 -3.62
N ALA A 78 4.46 3.74 -3.06
CA ALA A 78 4.67 5.06 -2.46
C ALA A 78 4.45 6.19 -3.48
N GLU A 79 4.95 6.03 -4.70
CA GLU A 79 4.73 7.00 -5.76
C GLU A 79 3.25 7.11 -6.15
N TYR A 80 2.57 5.97 -6.28
CA TYR A 80 1.16 5.92 -6.67
C TYR A 80 0.26 6.53 -5.62
N ILE A 81 0.44 6.15 -4.35
CA ILE A 81 -0.48 6.56 -3.29
C ILE A 81 -0.32 8.03 -2.90
N LYS A 82 0.76 8.68 -3.29
CA LYS A 82 0.92 10.13 -3.15
C LYS A 82 -0.04 10.90 -4.06
N ASP A 83 -0.22 10.40 -5.27
CA ASP A 83 -1.08 11.01 -6.28
C ASP A 83 -1.47 9.97 -7.33
N PRO A 84 -2.54 9.21 -7.10
CA PRO A 84 -2.95 8.15 -8.02
C PRO A 84 -3.15 8.61 -9.46
N LYS A 85 -3.75 9.77 -9.66
CA LYS A 85 -4.02 10.30 -11.01
C LYS A 85 -2.76 10.71 -11.76
N ALA A 86 -1.74 11.18 -11.03
CA ALA A 86 -0.47 11.54 -11.64
C ALA A 86 0.31 10.30 -12.06
N LYS A 87 0.31 9.25 -11.23
CA LYS A 87 1.04 8.01 -11.52
C LYS A 87 0.36 7.17 -12.60
N ILE A 88 -0.97 7.09 -12.57
CA ILE A 88 -1.77 6.37 -13.56
C ILE A 88 -2.86 7.32 -14.08
N PRO A 89 -2.55 8.18 -15.05
CA PRO A 89 -3.57 9.03 -15.66
C PRO A 89 -4.70 8.18 -16.24
N GLY A 90 -5.94 8.50 -15.89
CA GLY A 90 -7.10 7.73 -16.30
C GLY A 90 -7.52 6.64 -15.32
N THR A 91 -6.83 6.50 -14.19
CA THR A 91 -7.28 5.57 -13.13
C THR A 91 -8.68 5.94 -12.65
N LYS A 92 -9.50 4.93 -12.40
CA LYS A 92 -10.83 5.16 -11.83
C LYS A 92 -10.82 5.29 -10.31
N MET A 93 -9.68 5.08 -9.67
CA MET A 93 -9.54 5.25 -8.23
C MET A 93 -9.69 6.71 -7.85
N VAL A 94 -10.71 7.02 -7.05
CA VAL A 94 -10.99 8.39 -6.58
C VAL A 94 -10.36 8.56 -5.20
N PHE A 95 -9.14 9.03 -5.17
CA PHE A 95 -8.39 9.26 -3.94
C PHE A 95 -7.35 10.37 -4.17
N ALA A 96 -7.35 11.37 -3.30
CA ALA A 96 -6.45 12.52 -3.46
C ALA A 96 -4.98 12.18 -3.19
N GLY A 97 -4.72 11.16 -2.39
CA GLY A 97 -3.39 10.71 -2.06
C GLY A 97 -2.97 11.05 -0.63
N PHE A 98 -2.00 10.29 -0.14
CA PHE A 98 -1.31 10.59 1.11
C PHE A 98 -0.13 11.50 0.81
N LYS A 99 -0.04 12.66 1.48
CA LYS A 99 1.05 13.62 1.26
C LYS A 99 2.18 13.50 2.28
N ASN A 100 1.95 12.75 3.36
CA ASN A 100 2.93 12.55 4.42
C ASN A 100 3.68 11.25 4.22
N GLU A 101 5.00 11.30 4.07
CA GLU A 101 5.82 10.12 3.82
C GLU A 101 5.77 9.10 4.95
N GLN A 102 5.65 9.56 6.20
CA GLN A 102 5.54 8.64 7.34
C GLN A 102 4.23 7.86 7.30
N GLU A 103 3.12 8.49 6.95
CA GLU A 103 1.85 7.78 6.77
C GLU A 103 1.95 6.70 5.70
N ILE A 104 2.65 6.99 4.60
CA ILE A 104 2.86 6.01 3.52
C ILE A 104 3.69 4.82 4.00
N LYS A 105 4.77 5.08 4.76
CA LYS A 105 5.61 4.02 5.34
C LYS A 105 4.82 3.13 6.30
N ASP A 106 4.00 3.75 7.15
CA ASP A 106 3.20 3.04 8.14
C ASP A 106 2.11 2.19 7.46
N LEU A 107 1.43 2.76 6.46
CA LEU A 107 0.44 2.03 5.66
C LEU A 107 1.08 0.87 4.91
N THR A 108 2.25 1.07 4.35
CA THR A 108 3.02 0.02 3.66
C THR A 108 3.32 -1.14 4.61
N ALA A 109 3.80 -0.85 5.81
CA ALA A 109 4.08 -1.86 6.83
C ALA A 109 2.81 -2.65 7.21
N PHE A 110 1.69 -1.96 7.34
CA PHE A 110 0.42 -2.58 7.64
C PHE A 110 -0.03 -3.51 6.51
N LEU A 111 0.01 -3.06 5.26
CA LEU A 111 -0.41 -3.85 4.10
C LEU A 111 0.49 -5.05 3.83
N LYS A 112 1.78 -4.96 4.15
CA LYS A 112 2.74 -6.06 3.97
C LYS A 112 2.43 -7.29 4.83
N GLN A 113 1.63 -7.14 5.87
CA GLN A 113 1.25 -8.26 6.73
C GLN A 113 0.35 -9.28 6.02
N PHE A 114 -0.31 -8.87 4.94
CA PHE A 114 -1.30 -9.69 4.25
C PHE A 114 -0.71 -10.28 2.97
N ASP A 115 -0.56 -11.61 2.95
CA ASP A 115 -0.18 -12.32 1.72
C ASP A 115 -1.39 -12.44 0.77
N LYS A 116 -1.21 -13.13 -0.34
CA LYS A 116 -2.28 -13.30 -1.34
C LYS A 116 -3.54 -13.99 -0.77
N ASP A 117 -3.41 -14.75 0.32
CA ASP A 117 -4.52 -15.43 0.97
C ASP A 117 -5.09 -14.62 2.15
N GLY A 118 -4.57 -13.42 2.39
CA GLY A 118 -5.03 -12.55 3.47
C GLY A 118 -4.50 -12.91 4.85
N LYS A 119 -3.42 -13.66 4.88
CA LYS A 119 -2.81 -14.15 6.15
C LYS A 119 -1.58 -13.37 6.52
#